data_fb582954d0973e6fca0a0309fd87a09b
#
_entry.id   fb582954d0973e6fca0a0309fd87a09b
#
_cell.length_a   1.000
_cell.length_b   1.000
_cell.length_c   1.000
_cell.angle_alpha   90.00
_cell.angle_beta   90.00
_cell.angle_gamma   90.00
#
_symmetry.space_group_name_H-M   'P 1'
#
loop_
_entity.id
_entity.type
_entity.pdbx_description
1 polymer ?
#
loop_
_entity_poly.entity_id
_entity_poly.type
_entity_poly.pdbx_seq_one_letter_code
_entity_poly.pdbx_strand_id
1 'polypeptide(L)'
;MSQFTLSIDCGGLFIKSCVLDESGTMHAAPTRVQTPYPLSPQRFLDTVESIAKSLPKAARVTVGLPGMIRNGVVVATPHYINDAGPHTRMNPELKEQWWGFDAEAAVAERLGMPAKVLNDAEVHGAGVVTGSGLEIVLTLGTGLGFSVFHGGKLSPHFELSHATTRRNTTYDTWIGDRERHRMGNTFWSRRVRLMVSELRPVFLWDRLYIGGG
;
A
#
# COMPACT_ATOMS: atom_id res chain seq x y z
N MET A 1 6.63 24.01 16.78
CA MET A 1 5.21 23.63 16.49
C MET A 1 5.25 22.18 16.06
N SER A 2 4.48 21.30 16.71
CA SER A 2 4.39 19.89 16.31
C SER A 2 3.86 19.79 14.87
N GLN A 3 4.54 19.02 14.02
CA GLN A 3 4.16 18.83 12.62
C GLN A 3 3.25 17.61 12.51
N PHE A 4 1.97 17.86 12.33
CA PHE A 4 1.02 16.78 12.04
C PHE A 4 1.16 16.27 10.61
N THR A 5 0.96 14.96 10.44
CA THR A 5 0.96 14.27 9.15
C THR A 5 -0.43 13.72 8.88
N LEU A 6 -1.03 14.07 7.76
CA LEU A 6 -2.21 13.38 7.24
C LEU A 6 -1.74 12.07 6.60
N SER A 7 -2.17 10.94 7.14
CA SER A 7 -1.91 9.62 6.58
C SER A 7 -3.16 9.09 5.90
N ILE A 8 -3.04 8.69 4.64
CA ILE A 8 -4.12 8.14 3.81
C ILE A 8 -3.70 6.77 3.30
N ASP A 9 -4.45 5.74 3.64
CA ASP A 9 -4.29 4.37 3.18
C ASP A 9 -5.39 4.05 2.16
N CYS A 10 -5.00 3.94 0.91
CA CYS A 10 -5.89 3.77 -0.22
C CYS A 10 -6.02 2.28 -0.58
N GLY A 11 -7.06 1.63 -0.10
CA GLY A 11 -7.38 0.25 -0.45
C GLY A 11 -8.30 0.11 -1.66
N GLY A 12 -8.45 -1.11 -2.15
CA GLY A 12 -9.35 -1.42 -3.27
C GLY A 12 -10.84 -1.25 -2.94
N LEU A 13 -11.26 -1.32 -1.67
CA LEU A 13 -12.66 -1.18 -1.26
C LEU A 13 -12.91 0.09 -0.43
N PHE A 14 -11.92 0.50 0.35
CA PHE A 14 -12.03 1.64 1.25
C PHE A 14 -10.74 2.44 1.27
N ILE A 15 -10.88 3.74 1.43
CA ILE A 15 -9.81 4.66 1.75
C ILE A 15 -9.94 5.01 3.24
N LYS A 16 -8.87 4.77 3.99
CA LYS A 16 -8.79 5.08 5.43
C LYS A 16 -7.84 6.25 5.62
N SER A 17 -8.10 7.07 6.63
CA SER A 17 -7.22 8.20 6.90
C SER A 17 -7.24 8.60 8.37
N CYS A 18 -6.12 9.14 8.82
CA CYS A 18 -5.96 9.70 10.16
C CYS A 18 -4.93 10.84 10.13
N VAL A 19 -4.91 11.61 11.20
CA VAL A 19 -3.85 12.60 11.43
C VAL A 19 -2.97 12.10 12.56
N LEU A 20 -1.66 12.04 12.31
CA LEU A 20 -0.64 11.56 13.24
C LEU A 20 0.24 12.72 13.71
N ASP A 21 0.66 12.70 14.95
CA ASP A 21 1.73 13.56 15.45
C ASP A 21 3.12 13.01 15.09
N GLU A 22 4.17 13.67 15.53
CA GLU A 22 5.58 13.28 15.29
C GLU A 22 5.95 11.94 15.94
N SER A 23 5.23 11.50 16.95
CA SER A 23 5.41 10.20 17.59
C SER A 23 4.68 9.05 16.89
N GLY A 24 3.86 9.36 15.88
CA GLY A 24 2.97 8.41 15.23
C GLY A 24 1.66 8.16 15.97
N THR A 25 1.37 8.95 17.02
CA THR A 25 0.11 8.85 17.75
C THR A 25 -1.02 9.53 16.97
N MET A 26 -2.19 8.89 16.92
CA MET A 26 -3.37 9.47 16.27
C MET A 26 -3.89 10.69 17.03
N HIS A 27 -3.99 11.81 16.33
CA HIS A 27 -4.50 13.08 16.87
C HIS A 27 -6.01 13.22 16.72
N ALA A 28 -6.64 12.44 15.84
CA ALA A 28 -8.08 12.40 15.64
C ALA A 28 -8.54 10.98 15.36
N ALA A 29 -9.84 10.72 15.53
CA ALA A 29 -10.44 9.44 15.14
C ALA A 29 -10.19 9.17 13.64
N PRO A 30 -9.81 7.93 13.28
CA PRO A 30 -9.60 7.59 11.87
C PRO A 30 -10.92 7.65 11.11
N THR A 31 -10.86 8.11 9.87
CA THR A 31 -12.00 8.12 8.95
C THR A 31 -11.88 6.98 7.95
N ARG A 32 -13.01 6.57 7.40
CA ARG A 32 -13.10 5.53 6.37
C ARG A 32 -14.17 5.90 5.37
N VAL A 33 -13.80 5.98 4.11
CA VAL A 33 -14.73 6.24 3.00
C VAL A 33 -14.67 5.08 2.01
N GLN A 34 -15.77 4.78 1.34
CA GLN A 34 -15.78 3.78 0.27
C GLN A 34 -14.97 4.31 -0.91
N THR A 35 -14.13 3.46 -1.52
CA THR A 35 -13.40 3.82 -2.75
C THR A 35 -14.39 4.11 -3.87
N PRO A 36 -14.40 5.33 -4.45
CA PRO A 36 -15.44 5.75 -5.38
C PRO A 36 -15.12 5.30 -6.80
N TYR A 37 -15.57 4.11 -7.17
CA TYR A 37 -15.41 3.59 -8.54
C TYR A 37 -16.43 4.16 -9.54
N PRO A 38 -16.10 4.26 -10.84
CA PRO A 38 -14.75 4.11 -11.41
C PRO A 38 -13.82 5.22 -10.89
N LEU A 39 -12.57 4.88 -10.52
CA LEU A 39 -11.64 5.80 -9.89
C LEU A 39 -10.59 6.30 -10.88
N SER A 40 -10.85 7.44 -11.49
CA SER A 40 -9.83 8.17 -12.26
C SER A 40 -8.85 8.93 -11.35
N PRO A 41 -7.65 9.32 -11.84
CA PRO A 41 -6.74 10.19 -11.09
C PRO A 41 -7.38 11.47 -10.59
N GLN A 42 -8.24 12.10 -11.39
CA GLN A 42 -8.97 13.29 -10.97
C GLN A 42 -9.91 13.02 -9.80
N ARG A 43 -10.71 11.94 -9.91
CA ARG A 43 -11.64 11.56 -8.83
C ARG A 43 -10.92 11.13 -7.56
N PHE A 44 -9.74 10.53 -7.69
CA PHE A 44 -8.84 10.24 -6.57
C PHE A 44 -8.42 11.54 -5.88
N LEU A 45 -7.95 12.56 -6.61
CA LEU A 45 -7.56 13.85 -6.05
C LEU A 45 -8.72 14.56 -5.35
N ASP A 46 -9.92 14.54 -5.93
CA ASP A 46 -11.13 15.12 -5.32
C ASP A 46 -11.47 14.40 -4.00
N THR A 47 -11.29 13.09 -3.96
CA THR A 47 -11.51 12.28 -2.75
C THR A 47 -10.50 12.60 -1.66
N VAL A 48 -9.22 12.69 -2.02
CA VAL A 48 -8.11 13.05 -1.10
C VAL A 48 -8.33 14.45 -0.53
N GLU A 49 -8.72 15.40 -1.35
CA GLU A 49 -9.04 16.78 -0.92
C GLU A 49 -10.24 16.81 0.03
N SER A 50 -11.30 16.07 -0.27
CA SER A 50 -12.48 15.96 0.60
C SER A 50 -12.12 15.38 1.98
N ILE A 51 -11.28 14.34 2.01
CA ILE A 51 -10.76 13.74 3.23
C ILE A 51 -9.94 14.77 4.03
N ALA A 52 -9.01 15.45 3.37
CA ALA A 52 -8.17 16.47 4.01
C ALA A 52 -8.98 17.59 4.66
N LYS A 53 -10.08 18.01 4.01
CA LYS A 53 -11.00 19.05 4.55
C LYS A 53 -11.81 18.56 5.76
N SER A 54 -12.02 17.25 5.90
CA SER A 54 -12.81 16.66 7.00
C SER A 54 -12.00 16.36 8.26
N LEU A 55 -10.67 16.46 8.20
CA LEU A 55 -9.74 16.12 9.27
C LEU A 55 -9.01 17.38 9.80
N PRO A 56 -8.39 17.32 10.98
CA PRO A 56 -7.55 18.40 11.48
C PRO A 56 -6.43 18.75 10.50
N LYS A 57 -6.04 20.03 10.48
CA LYS A 57 -4.98 20.53 9.61
C LYS A 57 -3.67 19.80 9.88
N ALA A 58 -3.01 19.36 8.81
CA ALA A 58 -1.70 18.77 8.81
C ALA A 58 -0.69 19.64 8.04
N ALA A 59 0.58 19.46 8.32
CA ALA A 59 1.67 20.17 7.65
C ALA A 59 2.19 19.42 6.41
N ARG A 60 1.87 18.14 6.30
CA ARG A 60 2.29 17.24 5.22
C ARG A 60 1.33 16.06 5.09
N VAL A 61 1.38 15.38 3.94
CA VAL A 61 0.55 14.19 3.69
C VAL A 61 1.39 13.01 3.24
N THR A 62 1.03 11.80 3.71
CA THR A 62 1.54 10.53 3.19
C THR A 62 0.37 9.73 2.65
N VAL A 63 0.50 9.24 1.43
CA VAL A 63 -0.53 8.42 0.76
C VAL A 63 0.06 7.07 0.39
N GLY A 64 -0.57 6.00 0.86
CA GLY A 64 -0.33 4.63 0.41
C GLY A 64 -1.29 4.27 -0.72
N LEU A 65 -0.76 3.96 -1.90
CA LEU A 65 -1.53 3.51 -3.05
C LEU A 65 -1.32 2.02 -3.32
N PRO A 66 -2.35 1.27 -3.72
CA PRO A 66 -2.19 -0.13 -4.11
C PRO A 66 -1.49 -0.23 -5.46
N GLY A 67 -0.44 -1.04 -5.54
CA GLY A 67 0.30 -1.33 -6.77
C GLY A 67 1.72 -0.77 -6.79
N MET A 68 2.30 -0.71 -7.97
CA MET A 68 3.68 -0.29 -8.18
C MET A 68 3.81 1.23 -8.23
N ILE A 69 4.45 1.79 -7.22
CA ILE A 69 4.74 3.23 -7.14
C ILE A 69 6.26 3.43 -7.18
N ARG A 70 6.72 4.29 -8.06
CA ARG A 70 8.14 4.62 -8.17
C ARG A 70 8.37 6.13 -8.14
N ASN A 71 9.04 6.62 -7.10
CA ASN A 71 9.30 8.06 -6.93
C ASN A 71 8.01 8.91 -7.01
N GLY A 72 6.93 8.44 -6.38
CA GLY A 72 5.63 9.12 -6.40
C GLY A 72 4.80 8.93 -7.68
N VAL A 73 5.38 8.29 -8.71
CA VAL A 73 4.71 8.02 -9.99
C VAL A 73 4.09 6.63 -10.01
N VAL A 74 2.87 6.52 -10.49
CA VAL A 74 2.15 5.25 -10.65
C VAL A 74 2.69 4.50 -11.86
N VAL A 75 3.31 3.35 -11.65
CA VAL A 75 3.74 2.43 -12.71
C VAL A 75 2.61 1.45 -13.06
N ALA A 76 1.91 0.95 -12.04
CA ALA A 76 0.73 0.11 -12.21
C ALA A 76 -0.13 0.16 -10.94
N THR A 77 -1.45 0.13 -11.09
CA THR A 77 -2.40 -0.01 -9.98
C THR A 77 -3.50 -0.99 -10.35
N PRO A 78 -3.44 -2.25 -9.87
CA PRO A 78 -4.34 -3.32 -10.35
C PRO A 78 -5.80 -3.12 -9.94
N HIS A 79 -6.08 -2.32 -8.92
CA HIS A 79 -7.43 -2.10 -8.42
C HIS A 79 -8.12 -0.90 -9.08
N TYR A 80 -7.39 0.18 -9.35
CA TYR A 80 -7.99 1.44 -9.81
C TYR A 80 -8.22 1.52 -11.31
N ILE A 81 -7.69 0.56 -12.06
CA ILE A 81 -7.95 0.42 -13.50
C ILE A 81 -9.23 -0.37 -13.82
N ASN A 82 -10.01 -0.74 -12.82
CA ASN A 82 -11.23 -1.53 -12.98
C ASN A 82 -12.49 -0.66 -12.83
N ASP A 83 -13.57 -1.06 -13.50
CA ASP A 83 -14.83 -0.28 -13.54
C ASP A 83 -15.48 -0.12 -12.16
N ALA A 84 -15.46 -1.16 -11.33
CA ALA A 84 -16.18 -1.20 -10.06
C ALA A 84 -15.36 -1.78 -8.90
N GLY A 85 -14.03 -1.77 -9.00
CA GLY A 85 -13.12 -2.22 -7.95
C GLY A 85 -12.42 -3.55 -8.24
N PRO A 86 -11.77 -4.13 -7.24
CA PRO A 86 -10.98 -5.36 -7.40
C PRO A 86 -11.77 -6.49 -8.06
N HIS A 87 -11.11 -7.23 -8.96
CA HIS A 87 -11.67 -8.39 -9.67
C HIS A 87 -12.85 -8.10 -10.62
N THR A 88 -13.14 -6.83 -10.90
CA THR A 88 -14.11 -6.45 -11.94
C THR A 88 -13.42 -6.24 -13.29
N ARG A 89 -14.20 -5.86 -14.30
CA ARG A 89 -13.68 -5.63 -15.65
C ARG A 89 -12.65 -4.50 -15.66
N MET A 90 -11.51 -4.76 -16.30
CA MET A 90 -10.47 -3.74 -16.52
C MET A 90 -10.96 -2.72 -17.55
N ASN A 91 -10.78 -1.44 -17.25
CA ASN A 91 -11.09 -0.31 -18.10
C ASN A 91 -9.79 0.23 -18.75
N PRO A 92 -9.65 0.14 -20.08
CA PRO A 92 -8.44 0.60 -20.77
C PRO A 92 -8.16 2.10 -20.59
N GLU A 93 -9.21 2.93 -20.53
CA GLU A 93 -9.05 4.39 -20.34
C GLU A 93 -8.50 4.73 -18.96
N LEU A 94 -8.99 4.06 -17.92
CA LEU A 94 -8.45 4.21 -16.56
C LEU A 94 -7.00 3.73 -16.50
N LYS A 95 -6.67 2.62 -17.17
CA LYS A 95 -5.31 2.12 -17.24
C LYS A 95 -4.36 3.15 -17.86
N GLU A 96 -4.78 3.79 -18.96
CA GLU A 96 -4.00 4.83 -19.62
C GLU A 96 -3.84 6.08 -18.74
N GLN A 97 -4.90 6.51 -18.06
CA GLN A 97 -4.88 7.68 -17.16
C GLN A 97 -3.98 7.47 -15.93
N TRP A 98 -3.94 6.26 -15.38
CA TRP A 98 -3.12 5.95 -14.21
C TRP A 98 -1.65 5.68 -14.54
N TRP A 99 -1.36 5.20 -15.76
CA TRP A 99 0.01 4.92 -16.18
C TRP A 99 0.84 6.20 -16.28
N GLY A 100 1.91 6.26 -15.49
CA GLY A 100 2.80 7.43 -15.48
C GLY A 100 2.23 8.65 -14.77
N PHE A 101 1.08 8.52 -14.08
CA PHE A 101 0.51 9.60 -13.29
C PHE A 101 1.41 9.92 -12.10
N ASP A 102 1.93 11.15 -12.04
CA ASP A 102 2.69 11.67 -10.90
C ASP A 102 1.73 12.02 -9.76
N ALA A 103 1.43 11.00 -8.96
CA ALA A 103 0.48 11.12 -7.85
C ALA A 103 1.04 12.01 -6.72
N GLU A 104 2.37 11.98 -6.50
CA GLU A 104 3.01 12.77 -5.44
C GLU A 104 2.92 14.28 -5.76
N ALA A 105 3.31 14.68 -6.98
CA ALA A 105 3.21 16.06 -7.41
C ALA A 105 1.75 16.54 -7.43
N ALA A 106 0.84 15.73 -7.97
CA ALA A 106 -0.57 16.10 -8.06
C ALA A 106 -1.26 16.24 -6.69
N VAL A 107 -0.95 15.37 -5.72
CA VAL A 107 -1.45 15.48 -4.35
C VAL A 107 -0.86 16.71 -3.65
N ALA A 108 0.46 16.95 -3.81
CA ALA A 108 1.12 18.12 -3.23
C ALA A 108 0.50 19.43 -3.75
N GLU A 109 0.29 19.53 -5.05
CA GLU A 109 -0.36 20.69 -5.68
C GLU A 109 -1.82 20.86 -5.20
N ARG A 110 -2.61 19.77 -5.21
CA ARG A 110 -4.03 19.81 -4.81
C ARG A 110 -4.22 20.25 -3.36
N LEU A 111 -3.36 19.79 -2.45
CA LEU A 111 -3.50 20.08 -1.02
C LEU A 111 -2.67 21.30 -0.57
N GLY A 112 -1.79 21.83 -1.41
CA GLY A 112 -0.90 22.95 -1.06
C GLY A 112 0.08 22.61 0.06
N MET A 113 0.49 21.35 0.20
CA MET A 113 1.42 20.90 1.24
C MET A 113 2.36 19.79 0.70
N PRO A 114 3.53 19.59 1.34
CA PRO A 114 4.41 18.48 0.97
C PRO A 114 3.70 17.13 1.03
N ALA A 115 3.80 16.34 -0.04
CA ALA A 115 3.22 15.02 -0.14
C ALA A 115 4.30 13.96 -0.30
N LYS A 116 4.02 12.75 0.19
CA LYS A 116 4.77 11.53 -0.12
C LYS A 116 3.79 10.45 -0.54
N VAL A 117 3.98 9.89 -1.74
CA VAL A 117 3.15 8.81 -2.27
C VAL A 117 4.00 7.56 -2.43
N LEU A 118 3.56 6.48 -1.79
CA LEU A 118 4.25 5.20 -1.71
C LEU A 118 3.28 4.05 -1.99
N ASN A 119 3.79 2.84 -2.12
CA ASN A 119 2.95 1.66 -2.07
C ASN A 119 2.35 1.50 -0.65
N ASP A 120 1.14 0.93 -0.55
CA ASP A 120 0.43 0.73 0.72
C ASP A 120 1.22 -0.14 1.72
N ALA A 121 1.90 -1.21 1.27
CA ALA A 121 2.75 -2.03 2.12
C ALA A 121 4.01 -1.28 2.62
N GLU A 122 4.50 -0.29 1.86
CA GLU A 122 5.61 0.56 2.28
C GLU A 122 5.19 1.52 3.40
N VAL A 123 3.99 2.10 3.29
CA VAL A 123 3.43 2.95 4.35
C VAL A 123 3.15 2.13 5.61
N HIS A 124 2.56 0.95 5.48
CA HIS A 124 2.36 0.04 6.62
C HIS A 124 3.69 -0.36 7.27
N GLY A 125 4.68 -0.68 6.44
CA GLY A 125 6.03 -1.04 6.89
C GLY A 125 6.69 0.06 7.72
N ALA A 126 6.58 1.31 7.28
CA ALA A 126 7.15 2.45 8.00
C ALA A 126 6.58 2.60 9.43
N GLY A 127 5.38 2.12 9.68
CA GLY A 127 4.74 2.16 11.02
C GLY A 127 5.19 1.04 11.98
N VAL A 128 5.90 0.01 11.50
CA VAL A 128 6.24 -1.17 12.34
C VAL A 128 7.73 -1.44 12.47
N VAL A 129 8.57 -0.93 11.54
CA VAL A 129 10.02 -1.16 11.57
C VAL A 129 10.67 -0.44 12.75
N THR A 130 11.72 -1.04 13.29
CA THR A 130 12.46 -0.47 14.42
C THR A 130 13.66 0.37 14.01
N GLY A 131 14.02 0.34 12.73
CA GLY A 131 15.13 1.11 12.17
C GLY A 131 16.49 0.48 12.35
N SER A 132 16.57 -0.84 12.60
CA SER A 132 17.84 -1.53 12.85
C SER A 132 18.03 -2.72 11.91
N GLY A 133 19.14 -2.69 11.17
CA GLY A 133 19.50 -3.76 10.23
C GLY A 133 18.60 -3.81 8.99
N LEU A 134 18.50 -4.99 8.39
CA LEU A 134 17.61 -5.27 7.27
C LEU A 134 16.27 -5.79 7.79
N GLU A 135 15.24 -5.01 7.59
CA GLU A 135 13.88 -5.30 8.04
C GLU A 135 12.96 -5.50 6.83
N ILE A 136 12.20 -6.58 6.82
CA ILE A 136 11.23 -6.87 5.78
C ILE A 136 9.84 -6.90 6.38
N VAL A 137 8.89 -6.31 5.68
CA VAL A 137 7.47 -6.35 6.02
C VAL A 137 6.70 -7.03 4.91
N LEU A 138 5.94 -8.06 5.28
CA LEU A 138 4.98 -8.76 4.43
C LEU A 138 3.57 -8.42 4.89
N THR A 139 2.75 -7.90 4.01
CA THR A 139 1.32 -7.74 4.28
C THR A 139 0.52 -8.77 3.49
N LEU A 140 -0.31 -9.53 4.18
CA LEU A 140 -1.10 -10.63 3.62
C LEU A 140 -2.58 -10.20 3.62
N GLY A 141 -3.14 -10.05 2.44
CA GLY A 141 -4.51 -9.62 2.23
C GLY A 141 -5.05 -10.15 0.91
N THR A 142 -5.64 -9.31 0.08
CA THR A 142 -6.05 -9.68 -1.30
C THR A 142 -4.92 -10.35 -2.06
N GLY A 143 -3.68 -9.88 -1.82
CA GLY A 143 -2.44 -10.43 -2.35
C GLY A 143 -1.31 -10.33 -1.34
N LEU A 144 -0.07 -10.25 -1.84
CA LEU A 144 1.16 -10.07 -1.08
C LEU A 144 1.66 -8.63 -1.21
N GLY A 145 1.64 -7.86 -0.13
CA GLY A 145 2.42 -6.63 -0.06
C GLY A 145 3.83 -6.91 0.49
N PHE A 146 4.80 -6.16 0.00
CA PHE A 146 6.20 -6.35 0.33
C PHE A 146 6.91 -5.01 0.46
N SER A 147 7.60 -4.80 1.57
CA SER A 147 8.47 -3.65 1.72
C SER A 147 9.77 -4.00 2.44
N VAL A 148 10.83 -3.29 2.10
CA VAL A 148 12.19 -3.52 2.59
C VAL A 148 12.73 -2.23 3.19
N PHE A 149 13.29 -2.34 4.39
CA PHE A 149 13.94 -1.22 5.08
C PHE A 149 15.35 -1.63 5.50
N HIS A 150 16.29 -0.72 5.40
CA HIS A 150 17.64 -0.89 5.91
C HIS A 150 18.06 0.30 6.75
N GLY A 151 18.40 0.06 8.02
CA GLY A 151 18.73 1.12 8.95
C GLY A 151 17.61 2.17 9.09
N GLY A 152 16.33 1.74 9.08
CA GLY A 152 15.15 2.60 9.15
C GLY A 152 14.80 3.35 7.86
N LYS A 153 15.57 3.20 6.80
CA LYS A 153 15.30 3.82 5.49
C LYS A 153 14.61 2.84 4.56
N LEU A 154 13.53 3.30 3.94
CA LEU A 154 12.83 2.54 2.91
C LEU A 154 13.75 2.32 1.70
N SER A 155 13.85 1.08 1.25
CA SER A 155 14.50 0.71 0.00
C SER A 155 13.62 1.08 -1.20
N PRO A 156 14.19 1.14 -2.43
CA PRO A 156 13.35 1.25 -3.62
C PRO A 156 12.30 0.14 -3.68
N HIS A 157 11.14 0.47 -4.25
CA HIS A 157 10.03 -0.48 -4.37
C HIS A 157 10.43 -1.76 -5.13
N PHE A 158 10.09 -2.91 -4.54
CA PHE A 158 10.20 -4.23 -5.14
C PHE A 158 8.83 -4.90 -5.16
N GLU A 159 8.40 -5.36 -6.32
CA GLU A 159 7.11 -6.04 -6.48
C GLU A 159 7.27 -7.56 -6.41
N LEU A 160 7.53 -8.06 -5.20
CA LEU A 160 7.70 -9.49 -4.96
C LEU A 160 6.44 -10.30 -5.27
N SER A 161 5.26 -9.68 -5.19
CA SER A 161 3.98 -10.33 -5.47
C SER A 161 3.93 -10.96 -6.85
N HIS A 162 4.61 -10.36 -7.83
CA HIS A 162 4.69 -10.81 -9.22
C HIS A 162 5.75 -11.89 -9.46
N ALA A 163 6.65 -12.15 -8.50
CA ALA A 163 7.63 -13.21 -8.65
C ALA A 163 6.93 -14.58 -8.71
N THR A 164 7.45 -15.45 -9.60
CA THR A 164 6.87 -16.76 -9.85
C THR A 164 7.34 -17.78 -8.82
N THR A 165 6.42 -18.51 -8.22
CA THR A 165 6.70 -19.64 -7.36
C THR A 165 7.12 -20.88 -8.17
N ARG A 166 7.66 -21.91 -7.51
CA ARG A 166 7.97 -23.21 -8.15
C ARG A 166 6.76 -23.90 -8.80
N ARG A 167 5.54 -23.46 -8.53
CA ARG A 167 4.28 -23.99 -9.09
C ARG A 167 3.78 -23.20 -10.30
N ASN A 168 4.63 -22.39 -10.89
CA ASN A 168 4.31 -21.54 -12.04
C ASN A 168 3.09 -20.63 -11.83
N THR A 169 2.96 -20.13 -10.61
CA THR A 169 1.98 -19.09 -10.22
C THR A 169 2.71 -17.98 -9.46
N THR A 170 2.16 -16.78 -9.43
CA THR A 170 2.77 -15.67 -8.67
C THR A 170 2.56 -15.84 -7.16
N TYR A 171 3.41 -15.21 -6.34
CA TYR A 171 3.20 -15.18 -4.90
C TYR A 171 1.84 -14.56 -4.56
N ASP A 172 1.44 -13.51 -5.25
CA ASP A 172 0.13 -12.86 -5.09
C ASP A 172 -1.02 -13.87 -5.20
N THR A 173 -1.06 -14.62 -6.29
CA THR A 173 -2.07 -15.67 -6.50
C THR A 173 -1.95 -16.81 -5.47
N TRP A 174 -0.72 -17.21 -5.13
CA TRP A 174 -0.47 -18.41 -4.33
C TRP A 174 -0.85 -18.27 -2.85
N ILE A 175 -0.71 -17.05 -2.28
CA ILE A 175 -0.99 -16.79 -0.85
C ILE A 175 -2.06 -15.74 -0.61
N GLY A 176 -2.64 -15.17 -1.66
CA GLY A 176 -3.72 -14.21 -1.53
C GLY A 176 -4.97 -14.79 -0.85
N ASP A 177 -5.83 -13.92 -0.38
CA ASP A 177 -7.02 -14.25 0.42
C ASP A 177 -7.97 -15.24 -0.26
N ARG A 178 -8.08 -15.21 -1.60
CA ARG A 178 -8.85 -16.20 -2.37
C ARG A 178 -8.38 -17.63 -2.10
N GLU A 179 -7.07 -17.87 -2.08
CA GLU A 179 -6.50 -19.18 -1.78
C GLU A 179 -6.64 -19.53 -0.29
N ARG A 180 -6.53 -18.54 0.59
CA ARG A 180 -6.82 -18.72 2.01
C ARG A 180 -8.23 -19.22 2.25
N HIS A 181 -9.24 -18.61 1.63
CA HIS A 181 -10.64 -19.06 1.72
C HIS A 181 -10.83 -20.44 1.12
N ARG A 182 -10.20 -20.74 -0.02
CA ARG A 182 -10.32 -22.02 -0.70
C ARG A 182 -9.77 -23.20 0.12
N MET A 183 -8.64 -23.02 0.82
CA MET A 183 -7.96 -24.15 1.50
C MET A 183 -8.06 -24.13 3.02
N GLY A 184 -8.53 -23.06 3.61
CA GLY A 184 -8.60 -22.85 5.04
C GLY A 184 -7.28 -22.42 5.67
N ASN A 185 -7.38 -21.80 6.85
CA ASN A 185 -6.24 -21.17 7.53
C ASN A 185 -5.08 -22.14 7.81
N THR A 186 -5.35 -23.39 8.15
CA THR A 186 -4.29 -24.36 8.50
C THR A 186 -3.36 -24.64 7.32
N PHE A 187 -3.92 -24.92 6.14
CA PHE A 187 -3.11 -25.20 4.95
C PHE A 187 -2.48 -23.93 4.38
N TRP A 188 -3.22 -22.84 4.42
CA TRP A 188 -2.70 -21.54 4.01
C TRP A 188 -1.50 -21.10 4.86
N SER A 189 -1.55 -21.24 6.18
CA SER A 189 -0.42 -20.92 7.07
C SER A 189 0.82 -21.77 6.81
N ARG A 190 0.64 -23.00 6.31
CA ARG A 190 1.79 -23.83 5.85
C ARG A 190 2.44 -23.25 4.60
N ARG A 191 1.64 -22.72 3.66
CA ARG A 191 2.19 -22.02 2.49
C ARG A 191 2.94 -20.75 2.87
N VAL A 192 2.39 -19.95 3.78
CA VAL A 192 3.07 -18.74 4.28
C VAL A 192 4.42 -19.11 4.90
N ARG A 193 4.46 -20.15 5.75
CA ARG A 193 5.73 -20.63 6.32
C ARG A 193 6.71 -21.09 5.26
N LEU A 194 6.24 -21.80 4.24
CA LEU A 194 7.09 -22.24 3.12
C LEU A 194 7.66 -21.03 2.37
N MET A 195 6.83 -20.04 2.02
CA MET A 195 7.29 -18.80 1.41
C MET A 195 8.37 -18.12 2.24
N VAL A 196 8.14 -17.95 3.54
CA VAL A 196 9.12 -17.34 4.44
C VAL A 196 10.43 -18.12 4.43
N SER A 197 10.39 -19.46 4.46
CA SER A 197 11.60 -20.31 4.43
C SER A 197 12.34 -20.23 3.09
N GLU A 198 11.64 -20.05 1.97
CA GLU A 198 12.23 -19.86 0.64
C GLU A 198 12.84 -18.46 0.46
N LEU A 199 12.22 -17.44 1.03
CA LEU A 199 12.70 -16.05 0.95
C LEU A 199 13.86 -15.75 1.91
N ARG A 200 13.94 -16.46 3.05
CA ARG A 200 14.98 -16.23 4.06
C ARG A 200 16.40 -16.26 3.50
N PRO A 201 16.83 -17.29 2.74
CA PRO A 201 18.18 -17.33 2.17
C PRO A 201 18.42 -16.29 1.06
N VAL A 202 17.36 -15.71 0.50
CA VAL A 202 17.46 -14.68 -0.55
C VAL A 202 17.74 -13.31 0.04
N PHE A 203 16.99 -12.95 1.09
CA PHE A 203 17.04 -11.59 1.65
C PHE A 203 17.92 -11.49 2.90
N LEU A 204 18.12 -12.58 3.65
CA LEU A 204 18.93 -12.63 4.87
C LEU A 204 18.57 -11.52 5.89
N TRP A 205 17.27 -11.25 6.05
CA TRP A 205 16.79 -10.20 6.95
C TRP A 205 17.18 -10.42 8.40
N ASP A 206 17.38 -9.33 9.13
CA ASP A 206 17.54 -9.33 10.58
C ASP A 206 16.19 -9.49 11.27
N ARG A 207 15.14 -8.84 10.72
CA ARG A 207 13.77 -8.93 11.22
C ARG A 207 12.77 -9.07 10.09
N LEU A 208 11.74 -9.88 10.35
CA LEU A 208 10.60 -10.08 9.47
C LEU A 208 9.32 -9.75 10.23
N TYR A 209 8.52 -8.85 9.68
CA TYR A 209 7.19 -8.55 10.14
C TYR A 209 6.17 -9.15 9.18
N ILE A 210 5.14 -9.77 9.72
CA ILE A 210 4.03 -10.32 8.94
C ILE A 210 2.74 -9.72 9.50
N GLY A 211 2.02 -9.02 8.65
CA GLY A 211 0.77 -8.36 8.99
C GLY A 211 -0.27 -8.55 7.89
N GLY A 212 -1.32 -7.73 7.92
CA GLY A 212 -2.47 -7.82 7.04
C GLY A 212 -3.67 -8.47 7.75
N GLY A 213 -4.83 -8.55 7.09
CA GLY A 213 -6.04 -9.10 7.70
C GLY A 213 -7.23 -9.10 6.78
#